data_474cee716c68d8fc3d525f29ed6875f7
#
_entry.id   474cee716c68d8fc3d525f29ed6875f7
#
_cell.length_a   1.000
_cell.length_b   1.000
_cell.length_c   1.000
_cell.angle_alpha   90.00
_cell.angle_beta   90.00
_cell.angle_gamma   90.00
#
_symmetry.space_group_name_H-M   'P 1'
#
loop_
_entity.id
_entity.type
_entity.pdbx_description
1 polymer ?
#
loop_
_entity_poly.entity_id
_entity_poly.type
_entity_poly.pdbx_seq_one_letter_code
_entity_poly.pdbx_strand_id
1 'polypeptide(L)'
;MSKKTTRREALIYHAKPQPGKIKIVPTKPYATQRDLALAYSPGVAEPCLEIAKDRENVYKYTAKGNLVAIISNGTAVLGLGNICLLYT
;
A
#
# COMPACT_ATOMS: atom_id res chain seq x y z
N MET A 1 -23.97 1.11 -23.71
CA MET A 1 -23.82 -0.05 -22.83
C MET A 1 -24.92 -0.03 -21.78
N SER A 2 -25.56 -1.16 -21.52
CA SER A 2 -26.62 -1.21 -20.52
C SER A 2 -26.05 -1.11 -19.10
N LYS A 3 -26.84 -0.63 -18.18
CA LYS A 3 -26.48 -0.52 -16.75
C LYS A 3 -26.09 -1.90 -16.17
N LYS A 4 -26.78 -2.95 -16.62
CA LYS A 4 -26.52 -4.34 -16.22
C LYS A 4 -25.14 -4.83 -16.70
N THR A 5 -24.77 -4.49 -17.94
CA THR A 5 -23.46 -4.85 -18.52
C THR A 5 -22.35 -4.14 -17.79
N THR A 6 -22.52 -2.86 -17.49
CA THR A 6 -21.53 -2.07 -16.75
C THR A 6 -21.31 -2.62 -15.35
N ARG A 7 -22.38 -3.03 -14.67
CA ARG A 7 -22.30 -3.64 -13.35
C ARG A 7 -21.47 -4.93 -13.39
N ARG A 8 -21.76 -5.80 -14.35
CA ARG A 8 -21.04 -7.07 -14.53
C ARG A 8 -19.54 -6.83 -14.78
N GLU A 9 -19.23 -5.92 -15.67
CA GLU A 9 -17.83 -5.57 -16.00
C GLU A 9 -17.09 -5.01 -14.80
N ALA A 10 -17.73 -4.15 -14.02
CA ALA A 10 -17.14 -3.58 -12.83
C ALA A 10 -16.84 -4.65 -11.76
N LEU A 11 -17.75 -5.60 -11.58
CA LEU A 11 -17.56 -6.70 -10.64
C LEU A 11 -16.41 -7.61 -11.08
N ILE A 12 -16.34 -7.93 -12.36
CA ILE A 12 -15.25 -8.75 -12.91
C ILE A 12 -13.91 -8.00 -12.77
N TYR A 13 -13.88 -6.71 -13.07
CA TYR A 13 -12.69 -5.90 -12.97
C TYR A 13 -12.10 -5.94 -11.55
N HIS A 14 -12.95 -5.86 -10.53
CA HIS A 14 -12.48 -5.85 -9.14
C HIS A 14 -12.16 -7.24 -8.58
N ALA A 15 -12.72 -8.30 -9.19
CA ALA A 15 -12.51 -9.67 -8.72
C ALA A 15 -11.36 -10.38 -9.41
N LYS A 16 -11.06 -10.01 -10.66
CA LYS A 16 -10.12 -10.75 -11.52
C LYS A 16 -8.99 -9.85 -12.04
N PRO A 17 -7.79 -10.39 -12.26
CA PRO A 17 -7.34 -11.76 -11.94
C PRO A 17 -7.17 -12.00 -10.44
N GLN A 18 -6.97 -10.94 -9.67
CA GLN A 18 -6.86 -11.00 -8.21
C GLN A 18 -7.81 -9.99 -7.59
N PRO A 19 -8.42 -10.29 -6.44
CA PRO A 19 -9.31 -9.34 -5.79
C PRO A 19 -8.62 -8.01 -5.43
N GLY A 20 -9.33 -6.92 -5.65
CA GLY A 20 -8.86 -5.58 -5.29
C GLY A 20 -7.94 -4.97 -6.34
N LYS A 21 -7.34 -3.84 -5.99
CA LYS A 21 -6.54 -3.00 -6.89
C LYS A 21 -5.13 -2.74 -6.39
N ILE A 22 -4.69 -3.42 -5.34
CA ILE A 22 -3.41 -3.14 -4.69
C ILE A 22 -2.44 -4.28 -4.93
N LYS A 23 -1.23 -3.92 -5.29
CA LYS A 23 -0.11 -4.85 -5.40
C LYS A 23 1.06 -4.29 -4.60
N ILE A 24 1.75 -5.15 -3.89
CA ILE A 24 2.94 -4.76 -3.12
C ILE A 24 4.17 -5.26 -3.84
N VAL A 25 5.07 -4.34 -4.20
CA VAL A 25 6.30 -4.65 -4.93
C VAL A 25 7.46 -3.97 -4.22
N PRO A 26 8.51 -4.72 -3.84
CA PRO A 26 9.72 -4.11 -3.30
C PRO A 26 10.40 -3.23 -4.36
N THR A 27 10.95 -2.09 -3.93
CA THR A 27 11.70 -1.20 -4.83
C THR A 27 13.19 -1.50 -4.84
N LYS A 28 13.63 -2.46 -4.05
CA LYS A 28 15.01 -2.89 -3.91
C LYS A 28 15.16 -4.33 -4.35
N PRO A 29 16.39 -4.78 -4.71
CA PRO A 29 16.63 -6.20 -4.99
C PRO A 29 16.26 -7.08 -3.78
N TYR A 30 15.69 -8.26 -4.05
CA TYR A 30 15.23 -9.16 -2.99
C TYR A 30 15.48 -10.64 -3.31
N ALA A 31 16.40 -10.92 -4.24
CA ALA A 31 16.59 -12.28 -4.76
C ALA A 31 17.72 -13.07 -4.10
N THR A 32 18.64 -12.42 -3.38
CA THR A 32 19.83 -13.08 -2.84
C THR A 32 19.93 -12.97 -1.32
N GLN A 33 20.80 -13.80 -0.73
CA GLN A 33 21.11 -13.73 0.71
C GLN A 33 21.70 -12.36 1.09
N ARG A 34 22.50 -11.78 0.18
CA ARG A 34 23.05 -10.45 0.39
C ARG A 34 21.93 -9.41 0.45
N ASP A 35 20.97 -9.49 -0.44
CA ASP A 35 19.81 -8.59 -0.44
C ASP A 35 19.04 -8.69 0.87
N LEU A 36 18.83 -9.90 1.38
CA LEU A 36 18.16 -10.11 2.66
C LEU A 36 18.97 -9.51 3.82
N ALA A 37 20.29 -9.67 3.80
CA ALA A 37 21.15 -9.11 4.83
C ALA A 37 21.13 -7.58 4.84
N LEU A 38 20.98 -6.95 3.69
CA LEU A 38 20.87 -5.49 3.57
C LEU A 38 19.48 -4.99 3.93
N ALA A 39 18.43 -5.69 3.49
CA ALA A 39 17.04 -5.26 3.68
C ALA A 39 16.51 -5.57 5.08
N TYR A 40 17.02 -6.62 5.70
CA TYR A 40 16.54 -7.08 6.99
C TYR A 40 17.67 -7.06 8.02
N SER A 41 18.22 -8.20 8.37
CA SER A 41 19.21 -8.29 9.44
C SER A 41 20.56 -8.75 8.88
N PRO A 42 21.67 -8.07 9.20
CA PRO A 42 21.83 -6.94 10.13
C PRO A 42 21.67 -5.54 9.52
N GLY A 43 21.56 -5.44 8.18
CA GLY A 43 21.64 -4.16 7.45
C GLY A 43 20.59 -3.13 7.87
N VAL A 44 19.38 -3.57 8.23
CA VAL A 44 18.29 -2.66 8.61
C VAL A 44 18.59 -1.84 9.88
N ALA A 45 19.54 -2.28 10.69
CA ALA A 45 19.95 -1.52 11.87
C ALA A 45 20.62 -0.19 11.51
N GLU A 46 21.31 -0.13 10.38
CA GLU A 46 22.04 1.07 9.99
C GLU A 46 21.14 2.28 9.73
N PRO A 47 20.10 2.20 8.88
CA PRO A 47 19.16 3.32 8.76
C PRO A 47 18.42 3.63 10.06
N CYS A 48 18.15 2.65 10.90
CA CYS A 48 17.55 2.92 12.22
C CYS A 48 18.43 3.80 13.08
N LEU A 49 19.74 3.53 13.11
CA LEU A 49 20.69 4.34 13.84
C LEU A 49 20.81 5.76 13.28
N GLU A 50 20.79 5.91 11.97
CA GLU A 50 20.83 7.22 11.33
C GLU A 50 19.57 8.04 11.60
N ILE A 51 18.40 7.41 11.60
CA ILE A 51 17.14 8.09 11.96
C ILE A 51 17.15 8.50 13.43
N ALA A 52 17.72 7.68 14.31
CA ALA A 52 17.83 8.02 15.72
C ALA A 52 18.72 9.24 15.98
N LYS A 53 19.76 9.44 15.16
CA LYS A 53 20.64 10.62 15.24
C LYS A 53 19.93 11.88 14.78
N ASP A 54 19.14 11.79 13.70
CA ASP A 54 18.44 12.93 13.11
C ASP A 54 17.13 12.41 12.50
N ARG A 55 16.01 12.87 13.05
CA ARG A 55 14.67 12.46 12.64
C ARG A 55 14.39 12.73 11.16
N GLU A 56 14.99 13.76 10.58
CA GLU A 56 14.82 14.08 9.16
C GLU A 56 15.31 12.96 8.24
N ASN A 57 16.21 12.10 8.72
CA ASN A 57 16.68 10.93 7.97
C ASN A 57 15.57 9.91 7.68
N VAL A 58 14.40 10.01 8.33
CA VAL A 58 13.25 9.17 8.01
C VAL A 58 12.82 9.35 6.56
N TYR A 59 12.94 10.54 6.01
CA TYR A 59 12.57 10.82 4.62
C TYR A 59 13.58 10.29 3.61
N LYS A 60 14.81 10.04 4.05
CA LYS A 60 15.88 9.49 3.22
C LYS A 60 15.83 7.96 3.15
N TYR A 61 15.46 7.32 4.26
CA TYR A 61 15.59 5.87 4.39
C TYR A 61 14.26 5.12 4.43
N THR A 62 13.12 5.82 4.41
CA THR A 62 11.81 5.18 4.42
C THR A 62 10.88 5.80 3.38
N ALA A 63 9.74 5.15 3.16
CA ALA A 63 8.70 5.63 2.25
C ALA A 63 7.79 6.69 2.87
N LYS A 64 8.09 7.19 4.08
CA LYS A 64 7.18 8.09 4.81
C LYS A 64 6.76 9.33 4.00
N GLY A 65 7.67 9.92 3.25
CA GLY A 65 7.37 11.09 2.43
C GLY A 65 6.51 10.81 1.20
N ASN A 66 6.32 9.54 0.86
CA ASN A 66 5.61 9.11 -0.36
C ASN A 66 4.28 8.43 -0.07
N LEU A 67 3.79 8.51 1.16
CA LEU A 67 2.55 7.86 1.57
C LEU A 67 1.52 8.91 1.99
N VAL A 68 0.30 8.72 1.51
CA VAL A 68 -0.85 9.53 1.90
C VAL A 68 -1.90 8.59 2.49
N ALA A 69 -2.35 8.90 3.70
CA ALA A 69 -3.38 8.12 4.37
C ALA A 69 -4.74 8.82 4.24
N ILE A 70 -5.76 8.04 3.93
CA ILE A 70 -7.14 8.49 3.97
C ILE A 70 -7.82 7.78 5.13
N ILE A 71 -8.35 8.54 6.06
CA ILE A 71 -8.99 8.00 7.27
C ILE A 71 -10.48 8.31 7.19
N SER A 72 -11.30 7.25 7.25
CA SER A 72 -12.74 7.37 7.11
C SER A 72 -13.45 6.32 7.96
N ASN A 73 -14.64 6.64 8.43
CA ASN A 73 -15.50 5.66 9.10
C ASN A 73 -16.55 5.03 8.15
N GLY A 74 -16.52 5.41 6.87
CA GLY A 74 -17.39 4.83 5.84
C GLY A 74 -18.86 5.21 5.95
N THR A 75 -19.19 6.32 6.61
CA THR A 75 -20.60 6.72 6.82
C THR A 75 -21.25 7.33 5.58
N ALA A 76 -20.48 7.69 4.55
CA ALA A 76 -21.00 8.30 3.33
C ALA A 76 -20.21 7.81 2.13
N VAL A 77 -20.52 6.62 1.64
CA VAL A 77 -19.79 5.98 0.54
C VAL A 77 -20.49 6.29 -0.78
N LEU A 78 -19.92 7.16 -1.59
CA LEU A 78 -20.37 7.49 -2.95
C LEU A 78 -21.86 7.82 -3.06
N GLY A 79 -22.42 8.49 -2.05
CA GLY A 79 -23.86 8.77 -2.02
C GLY A 79 -24.75 7.57 -1.66
N LEU A 80 -24.14 6.42 -1.39
CA LEU A 80 -24.86 5.20 -1.02
C LEU A 80 -25.11 5.10 0.50
N GLY A 81 -24.63 6.08 1.27
CA GLY A 81 -24.80 6.13 2.70
C GLY A 81 -23.78 5.29 3.46
N ASN A 82 -24.17 4.90 4.66
CA ASN A 82 -23.31 4.16 5.57
C ASN A 82 -23.34 2.67 5.23
N ILE A 83 -22.50 2.25 4.30
CA ILE A 83 -22.42 0.87 3.83
C ILE A 83 -21.11 0.18 4.18
N CYS A 84 -20.33 0.77 5.09
CA CYS A 84 -19.15 0.11 5.64
C CYS A 84 -17.80 0.54 5.03
N LEU A 85 -16.76 0.45 5.84
CA LEU A 85 -15.37 0.72 5.42
C LEU A 85 -14.78 -0.36 4.53
N LEU A 86 -15.42 -1.48 4.37
CA LEU A 86 -14.91 -2.60 3.59
C LEU A 86 -14.91 -2.34 2.08
N TYR A 87 -15.49 -1.25 1.67
CA TYR A 87 -15.57 -0.85 0.27
C TYR A 87 -14.19 -0.83 -0.44
N THR A 88 -13.14 -0.45 0.24
CA THR A 88 -11.81 -0.42 -0.37
C THR A 88 -11.19 -1.80 -0.46
#